data_69f5ff9dc6d44c29ff47eb991e2cf35e
#
_entry.id   69f5ff9dc6d44c29ff47eb991e2cf35e
#
_cell.length_a   1.000
_cell.length_b   1.000
_cell.length_c   1.000
_cell.angle_alpha   90.00
_cell.angle_beta   90.00
_cell.angle_gamma   90.00
#
_symmetry.space_group_name_H-M   'P 1'
#
loop_
_entity.id
_entity.type
_entity.pdbx_description
1 polymer ?
#
loop_
_entity_poly.entity_id
_entity_poly.type
_entity_poly.pdbx_seq_one_letter_code
_entity_poly.pdbx_strand_id
1 'polypeptide(L)'
;MQGWSVEALITVHITTDDSMMFQLPNTSLAGLQAASIGVPWLPILSSGQEEEEIIDLESGIRGSTDVATAYERLKNDSQSIVFPEDLVLQTKPLKFDALIVGALRSDYQKTRIERMCERLNLISYCPLWHHSPEEHMRSLVEHGFDVRIVSVSADGMGEEWLGKKLNHDSLQALTKTSNKFRFNLDGEGGEFETIVVDAPHMVNRIEITGKTDWQGKRGTWVLKSAKLP
;
A
#
# COMPACT_ATOMS: atom_id res chain seq x y z
N MET A 1 7.32 2.49 20.74
CA MET A 1 6.30 3.41 20.16
C MET A 1 6.84 4.81 20.26
N GLN A 2 6.77 5.60 19.18
CA GLN A 2 7.35 6.94 19.14
C GLN A 2 6.46 8.02 19.77
N GLY A 3 5.32 7.63 20.39
CA GLY A 3 4.39 8.55 21.04
C GLY A 3 3.53 9.36 20.07
N TRP A 4 3.45 8.98 18.81
CA TRP A 4 2.57 9.62 17.83
C TRP A 4 1.17 8.98 17.84
N SER A 5 0.14 9.77 17.55
CA SER A 5 -1.19 9.28 17.22
C SER A 5 -1.35 9.23 15.70
N VAL A 6 -2.00 8.16 15.21
CA VAL A 6 -2.35 8.03 13.80
C VAL A 6 -3.77 8.52 13.64
N GLU A 7 -3.96 9.62 12.91
CA GLU A 7 -5.28 10.26 12.74
C GLU A 7 -6.12 9.58 11.66
N ALA A 8 -5.49 9.10 10.59
CA ALA A 8 -6.15 8.36 9.52
C ALA A 8 -5.15 7.58 8.68
N LEU A 9 -5.62 6.54 7.97
CA LEU A 9 -4.95 5.99 6.80
C LEU A 9 -5.50 6.67 5.54
N ILE A 10 -4.60 7.14 4.68
CA ILE A 10 -4.94 7.75 3.40
C ILE A 10 -4.54 6.79 2.28
N THR A 11 -5.44 6.55 1.35
CA THR A 11 -5.19 5.69 0.18
C THR A 11 -5.64 6.41 -1.08
N VAL A 12 -4.73 6.54 -2.04
CA VAL A 12 -5.09 6.99 -3.39
C VAL A 12 -5.33 5.75 -4.25
N HIS A 13 -6.54 5.65 -4.78
CA HIS A 13 -6.95 4.59 -5.69
C HIS A 13 -6.96 5.12 -7.11
N ILE A 14 -6.14 4.52 -7.95
CA ILE A 14 -6.01 4.88 -9.35
C ILE A 14 -7.12 4.19 -10.15
N THR A 15 -7.84 4.96 -10.94
CA THR A 15 -9.00 4.48 -11.73
C THR A 15 -8.62 4.04 -13.14
N THR A 16 -7.35 4.16 -13.52
CA THR A 16 -6.76 3.73 -14.79
C THR A 16 -5.72 2.63 -14.54
N ASP A 17 -4.95 2.29 -15.57
CA ASP A 17 -4.00 1.16 -15.54
C ASP A 17 -2.55 1.60 -15.28
N ASP A 18 -2.31 2.87 -14.97
CA ASP A 18 -0.97 3.42 -14.79
C ASP A 18 -0.90 4.49 -13.71
N SER A 19 0.19 4.49 -12.94
CA SER A 19 0.56 5.52 -11.97
C SER A 19 2.06 5.45 -11.67
N MET A 20 2.69 6.61 -11.63
CA MET A 20 4.08 6.74 -11.17
C MET A 20 4.20 7.00 -9.67
N MET A 21 3.08 7.30 -9.00
CA MET A 21 3.06 7.68 -7.59
C MET A 21 2.56 6.57 -6.68
N PHE A 22 1.53 5.84 -7.09
CA PHE A 22 0.78 4.96 -6.21
C PHE A 22 0.65 3.55 -6.76
N GLN A 23 0.61 2.59 -5.84
CA GLN A 23 0.36 1.19 -6.16
C GLN A 23 -1.02 1.02 -6.80
N LEU A 24 -1.12 0.13 -7.80
CA LEU A 24 -2.38 -0.16 -8.49
C LEU A 24 -3.16 -1.32 -7.85
N PRO A 25 -2.58 -2.53 -7.63
CA PRO A 25 -3.35 -3.67 -7.18
C PRO A 25 -3.71 -3.60 -5.70
N ASN A 26 -4.92 -4.03 -5.40
CA ASN A 26 -5.41 -4.30 -4.05
C ASN A 26 -5.42 -3.10 -3.09
N THR A 27 -5.40 -1.86 -3.59
CA THR A 27 -5.40 -0.64 -2.75
C THR A 27 -6.64 -0.55 -1.85
N SER A 28 -7.76 -1.12 -2.25
CA SER A 28 -8.99 -1.21 -1.43
C SER A 28 -8.80 -1.99 -0.12
N LEU A 29 -7.76 -2.85 -0.03
CA LEU A 29 -7.46 -3.58 1.21
C LEU A 29 -7.10 -2.64 2.37
N ALA A 30 -6.67 -1.41 2.07
CA ALA A 30 -6.36 -0.39 3.08
C ALA A 30 -7.56 -0.07 3.99
N GLY A 31 -8.80 -0.22 3.52
CA GLY A 31 -10.00 -0.10 4.36
C GLY A 31 -10.07 -1.17 5.46
N LEU A 32 -9.71 -2.42 5.14
CA LEU A 32 -9.62 -3.49 6.16
C LEU A 32 -8.44 -3.27 7.11
N GLN A 33 -7.32 -2.76 6.60
CA GLN A 33 -6.17 -2.40 7.44
C GLN A 33 -6.53 -1.27 8.40
N ALA A 34 -7.19 -0.21 7.92
CA ALA A 34 -7.66 0.91 8.75
C ALA A 34 -8.61 0.43 9.86
N ALA A 35 -9.60 -0.40 9.52
CA ALA A 35 -10.52 -0.98 10.48
C ALA A 35 -9.80 -1.86 11.52
N SER A 36 -8.86 -2.69 11.08
CA SER A 36 -8.09 -3.54 12.00
C SER A 36 -7.16 -2.77 12.94
N ILE A 37 -6.66 -1.62 12.49
CA ILE A 37 -5.83 -0.72 13.32
C ILE A 37 -6.71 0.16 14.23
N GLY A 38 -7.99 0.33 13.88
CA GLY A 38 -8.92 1.18 14.60
C GLY A 38 -8.77 2.67 14.29
N VAL A 39 -8.36 3.02 13.05
CA VAL A 39 -8.22 4.41 12.60
C VAL A 39 -9.17 4.71 11.44
N PRO A 40 -9.59 5.96 11.25
CA PRO A 40 -10.38 6.36 10.09
C PRO A 40 -9.64 6.09 8.77
N TRP A 41 -10.41 5.76 7.73
CA TRP A 41 -9.90 5.59 6.37
C TRP A 41 -10.33 6.74 5.48
N LEU A 42 -9.37 7.33 4.75
CA LEU A 42 -9.60 8.34 3.72
C LEU A 42 -9.26 7.73 2.33
N PRO A 43 -10.24 7.14 1.65
CA PRO A 43 -10.09 6.76 0.25
C PRO A 43 -10.21 7.98 -0.66
N ILE A 44 -9.31 8.08 -1.64
CA ILE A 44 -9.28 9.13 -2.64
C ILE A 44 -9.22 8.46 -4.02
N LEU A 45 -10.04 8.90 -4.95
CA LEU A 45 -9.96 8.47 -6.34
C LEU A 45 -9.05 9.44 -7.12
N SER A 46 -8.24 8.89 -8.01
CA SER A 46 -7.44 9.66 -8.95
C SER A 46 -7.42 9.00 -10.32
N SER A 47 -7.24 9.81 -11.36
CA SER A 47 -7.07 9.32 -12.72
C SER A 47 -5.71 8.66 -12.96
N GLY A 48 -4.73 8.89 -12.07
CA GLY A 48 -3.35 8.43 -12.27
C GLY A 48 -2.53 9.31 -13.21
N GLN A 49 -3.10 10.40 -13.72
CA GLN A 49 -2.33 11.33 -14.56
C GLN A 49 -1.31 12.10 -13.73
N GLU A 50 -0.17 12.35 -14.34
CA GLU A 50 0.92 13.10 -13.70
C GLU A 50 0.41 14.44 -13.18
N GLU A 51 0.83 14.84 -11.99
CA GLU A 51 0.38 16.01 -11.22
C GLU A 51 -1.06 15.94 -10.68
N GLU A 52 -2.03 15.31 -11.36
CA GLU A 52 -3.40 15.17 -10.85
C GLU A 52 -3.45 14.32 -9.57
N GLU A 53 -2.63 13.25 -9.51
CA GLU A 53 -2.54 12.38 -8.34
C GLU A 53 -2.23 13.15 -7.05
N ILE A 54 -1.35 14.15 -7.11
CA ILE A 54 -0.97 15.00 -5.97
C ILE A 54 -2.07 16.02 -5.66
N ILE A 55 -2.73 16.56 -6.69
CA ILE A 55 -3.86 17.48 -6.51
C ILE A 55 -5.03 16.76 -5.84
N ASP A 56 -5.31 15.52 -6.25
CA ASP A 56 -6.36 14.70 -5.65
C ASP A 56 -6.04 14.36 -4.20
N LEU A 57 -4.79 13.96 -3.90
CA LEU A 57 -4.34 13.72 -2.53
C LEU A 57 -4.47 14.98 -1.66
N GLU A 58 -4.01 16.14 -2.15
CA GLU A 58 -4.13 17.42 -1.45
C GLU A 58 -5.60 17.79 -1.20
N SER A 59 -6.47 17.58 -2.20
CA SER A 59 -7.91 17.83 -2.09
C SER A 59 -8.57 16.94 -1.05
N GLY A 60 -8.18 15.65 -0.99
CA GLY A 60 -8.66 14.73 0.03
C GLY A 60 -8.27 15.16 1.44
N ILE A 61 -7.01 15.54 1.64
CA ILE A 61 -6.50 16.04 2.92
C ILE A 61 -7.26 17.30 3.36
N ARG A 62 -7.57 18.20 2.44
CA ARG A 62 -8.37 19.41 2.68
C ARG A 62 -9.86 19.13 2.92
N GLY A 63 -10.32 17.89 2.75
CA GLY A 63 -11.72 17.49 2.88
C GLY A 63 -12.60 18.02 1.73
N SER A 64 -12.02 18.21 0.55
CA SER A 64 -12.72 18.71 -0.64
C SER A 64 -13.16 17.59 -1.60
N THR A 65 -12.88 16.32 -1.27
CA THR A 65 -13.27 15.16 -2.07
C THR A 65 -14.54 14.52 -1.53
N ASP A 66 -15.30 13.86 -2.40
CA ASP A 66 -16.46 13.06 -2.00
C ASP A 66 -16.00 11.65 -1.58
N VAL A 67 -15.70 11.51 -0.28
CA VAL A 67 -15.26 10.26 0.34
C VAL A 67 -16.32 9.16 0.23
N ALA A 68 -17.60 9.51 0.30
CA ALA A 68 -18.68 8.52 0.20
C ALA A 68 -18.73 7.92 -1.22
N THR A 69 -18.64 8.74 -2.25
CA THR A 69 -18.55 8.28 -3.64
C THR A 69 -17.28 7.46 -3.87
N ALA A 70 -16.13 7.86 -3.32
CA ALA A 70 -14.90 7.09 -3.41
C ALA A 70 -15.05 5.71 -2.76
N TYR A 71 -15.62 5.64 -1.57
CA TYR A 71 -15.89 4.38 -0.87
C TYR A 71 -16.82 3.45 -1.65
N GLU A 72 -17.96 3.95 -2.13
CA GLU A 72 -18.89 3.14 -2.90
C GLU A 72 -18.27 2.65 -4.22
N ARG A 73 -17.45 3.45 -4.86
CA ARG A 73 -16.69 3.03 -6.06
C ARG A 73 -15.76 1.87 -5.72
N LEU A 74 -14.93 2.01 -4.70
CA LEU A 74 -13.99 0.97 -4.27
C LEU A 74 -14.70 -0.32 -3.85
N LYS A 75 -15.83 -0.20 -3.16
CA LYS A 75 -16.67 -1.34 -2.76
C LYS A 75 -17.24 -2.09 -3.97
N ASN A 76 -17.68 -1.37 -4.99
CA ASN A 76 -18.22 -1.96 -6.20
C ASN A 76 -17.14 -2.60 -7.09
N ASP A 77 -15.98 -1.96 -7.21
CA ASP A 77 -14.85 -2.45 -8.00
C ASP A 77 -14.14 -3.64 -7.32
N SER A 78 -14.26 -3.74 -5.98
CA SER A 78 -13.61 -4.77 -5.15
C SER A 78 -14.61 -5.71 -4.49
N GLN A 79 -15.46 -6.38 -5.28
CA GLN A 79 -16.50 -7.31 -4.76
C GLN A 79 -15.94 -8.47 -3.91
N SER A 80 -14.65 -8.73 -3.99
CA SER A 80 -13.95 -9.70 -3.15
C SER A 80 -13.66 -9.21 -1.74
N ILE A 81 -13.83 -7.91 -1.46
CA ILE A 81 -13.54 -7.30 -0.15
C ILE A 81 -14.86 -7.04 0.59
N VAL A 82 -14.96 -7.57 1.81
CA VAL A 82 -16.08 -7.31 2.71
C VAL A 82 -15.63 -6.32 3.78
N PHE A 83 -16.00 -5.06 3.61
CA PHE A 83 -15.73 -4.04 4.61
C PHE A 83 -16.61 -4.21 5.83
N PRO A 84 -16.08 -4.07 7.07
CA PRO A 84 -16.88 -4.17 8.29
C PRO A 84 -17.83 -2.97 8.43
N GLU A 85 -18.96 -3.19 9.10
CA GLU A 85 -19.99 -2.16 9.29
C GLU A 85 -19.51 -0.97 10.14
N ASP A 86 -18.54 -1.20 11.02
CA ASP A 86 -17.93 -0.21 11.91
C ASP A 86 -16.71 0.50 11.27
N LEU A 87 -16.43 0.29 9.98
CA LEU A 87 -15.40 1.03 9.28
C LEU A 87 -15.69 2.54 9.30
N VAL A 88 -14.79 3.29 9.92
CA VAL A 88 -14.91 4.75 10.00
C VAL A 88 -14.29 5.40 8.76
N LEU A 89 -15.07 6.19 8.04
CA LEU A 89 -14.56 6.99 6.91
C LEU A 89 -14.20 8.40 7.38
N GLN A 90 -13.06 8.90 6.91
CA GLN A 90 -12.61 10.27 7.19
C GLN A 90 -13.30 11.24 6.22
N THR A 91 -14.42 11.80 6.62
CA THR A 91 -15.24 12.71 5.78
C THR A 91 -15.02 14.19 6.03
N LYS A 92 -14.19 14.53 7.03
CA LYS A 92 -13.89 15.93 7.40
C LYS A 92 -12.44 16.26 7.05
N PRO A 93 -12.10 17.55 6.90
CA PRO A 93 -10.71 17.95 6.74
C PRO A 93 -9.84 17.36 7.85
N LEU A 94 -8.70 16.79 7.47
CA LEU A 94 -7.74 16.26 8.43
C LEU A 94 -7.00 17.40 9.13
N LYS A 95 -6.80 17.26 10.44
CA LYS A 95 -5.95 18.13 11.25
C LYS A 95 -4.85 17.26 11.84
N PHE A 96 -3.64 17.43 11.36
CA PHE A 96 -2.46 16.66 11.79
C PHE A 96 -1.19 17.44 11.50
N ASP A 97 -0.08 17.05 12.09
CA ASP A 97 1.19 17.77 11.99
C ASP A 97 2.11 17.21 10.91
N ALA A 98 1.99 15.91 10.62
CA ALA A 98 2.88 15.23 9.69
C ALA A 98 2.16 14.20 8.82
N LEU A 99 2.55 14.14 7.55
CA LEU A 99 2.20 13.06 6.63
C LEU A 99 3.34 12.04 6.57
N ILE A 100 3.04 10.79 6.94
CA ILE A 100 3.99 9.68 6.83
C ILE A 100 3.84 9.03 5.47
N VAL A 101 4.95 8.87 4.76
CA VAL A 101 5.00 8.37 3.38
C VAL A 101 5.96 7.20 3.29
N GLY A 102 5.54 6.16 2.58
CA GLY A 102 6.31 4.94 2.39
C GLY A 102 7.35 4.99 1.27
N ALA A 103 7.65 6.16 0.69
CA ALA A 103 8.67 6.26 -0.35
C ALA A 103 10.05 5.82 0.17
N LEU A 104 10.71 4.91 -0.57
CA LEU A 104 11.99 4.33 -0.18
C LEU A 104 13.17 5.04 -0.85
N ARG A 105 13.13 5.28 -2.17
CA ARG A 105 14.23 5.86 -2.97
C ARG A 105 13.75 6.68 -4.17
N SER A 106 12.45 6.80 -4.39
CA SER A 106 11.92 7.56 -5.52
C SER A 106 11.91 9.07 -5.23
N ASP A 107 12.91 9.78 -5.72
CA ASP A 107 12.95 11.26 -5.65
C ASP A 107 11.70 11.90 -6.30
N TYR A 108 11.16 11.27 -7.32
CA TYR A 108 9.93 11.69 -7.98
C TYR A 108 8.76 11.75 -7.00
N GLN A 109 8.51 10.65 -6.28
CA GLN A 109 7.43 10.58 -5.29
C GLN A 109 7.70 11.53 -4.11
N LYS A 110 8.88 11.47 -3.53
CA LYS A 110 9.26 12.26 -2.35
C LYS A 110 9.12 13.75 -2.61
N THR A 111 9.70 14.27 -3.69
CA THR A 111 9.68 15.71 -4.00
C THR A 111 8.26 16.24 -4.19
N ARG A 112 7.37 15.48 -4.83
CA ARG A 112 5.98 15.87 -5.02
C ARG A 112 5.21 15.95 -3.71
N ILE A 113 5.38 14.95 -2.86
CA ILE A 113 4.76 14.94 -1.53
C ILE A 113 5.31 16.09 -0.67
N GLU A 114 6.61 16.33 -0.66
CA GLU A 114 7.22 17.42 0.11
C GLU A 114 6.66 18.79 -0.30
N ARG A 115 6.57 19.05 -1.60
CA ARG A 115 5.99 20.30 -2.11
C ARG A 115 4.51 20.46 -1.75
N MET A 116 3.75 19.37 -1.77
CA MET A 116 2.36 19.38 -1.30
C MET A 116 2.28 19.66 0.20
N CYS A 117 3.09 18.99 1.00
CA CYS A 117 3.15 19.22 2.45
C CYS A 117 3.55 20.66 2.80
N GLU A 118 4.49 21.26 2.04
CA GLU A 118 4.86 22.67 2.20
C GLU A 118 3.66 23.60 1.97
N ARG A 119 2.87 23.39 0.91
CA ARG A 119 1.64 24.16 0.64
C ARG A 119 0.58 23.97 1.73
N LEU A 120 0.56 22.82 2.39
CA LEU A 120 -0.37 22.49 3.48
C LEU A 120 0.16 22.89 4.86
N ASN A 121 1.38 23.39 4.96
CA ASN A 121 2.09 23.62 6.21
C ASN A 121 2.18 22.36 7.10
N LEU A 122 2.48 21.23 6.48
CA LEU A 122 2.65 19.92 7.10
C LEU A 122 4.10 19.45 7.01
N ILE A 123 4.50 18.59 7.95
CA ILE A 123 5.77 17.88 7.86
C ILE A 123 5.60 16.67 6.94
N SER A 124 6.44 16.53 5.92
CA SER A 124 6.59 15.29 5.19
C SER A 124 7.63 14.42 5.88
N TYR A 125 7.24 13.20 6.28
CA TYR A 125 8.14 12.28 6.97
C TYR A 125 8.20 10.93 6.25
N CYS A 126 9.39 10.60 5.75
CA CYS A 126 9.70 9.35 5.06
C CYS A 126 10.63 8.50 5.93
N PRO A 127 10.11 7.68 6.86
CA PRO A 127 10.92 6.98 7.86
C PRO A 127 11.87 5.93 7.25
N LEU A 128 11.56 5.44 6.05
CA LEU A 128 12.33 4.39 5.35
C LEU A 128 13.19 4.96 4.20
N TRP A 129 13.31 6.29 4.11
CA TRP A 129 14.06 6.92 3.03
C TRP A 129 15.53 6.48 3.03
N HIS A 130 15.97 5.93 1.91
CA HIS A 130 17.31 5.33 1.71
C HIS A 130 17.67 4.22 2.71
N HIS A 131 16.67 3.60 3.34
CA HIS A 131 16.93 2.44 4.18
C HIS A 131 17.47 1.26 3.34
N SER A 132 18.32 0.44 3.94
CA SER A 132 18.84 -0.77 3.26
C SER A 132 17.69 -1.72 2.91
N PRO A 133 17.56 -2.17 1.65
CA PRO A 133 16.54 -3.15 1.26
C PRO A 133 16.59 -4.42 2.11
N GLU A 134 17.79 -4.91 2.41
CA GLU A 134 18.01 -6.12 3.21
C GLU A 134 17.53 -5.94 4.66
N GLU A 135 17.85 -4.78 5.26
CA GLU A 135 17.42 -4.48 6.63
C GLU A 135 15.91 -4.26 6.69
N HIS A 136 15.35 -3.56 5.71
CA HIS A 136 13.91 -3.32 5.62
C HIS A 136 13.15 -4.65 5.53
N MET A 137 13.47 -5.50 4.56
CA MET A 137 12.77 -6.76 4.32
C MET A 137 12.96 -7.75 5.48
N ARG A 138 14.16 -7.79 6.09
CA ARG A 138 14.41 -8.58 7.29
C ARG A 138 13.59 -8.10 8.46
N SER A 139 13.54 -6.80 8.69
CA SER A 139 12.76 -6.17 9.77
C SER A 139 11.27 -6.52 9.69
N LEU A 140 10.67 -6.55 8.51
CA LEU A 140 9.27 -6.97 8.32
C LEU A 140 9.05 -8.41 8.84
N VAL A 141 9.96 -9.33 8.49
CA VAL A 141 9.87 -10.73 8.91
C VAL A 141 10.10 -10.87 10.42
N GLU A 142 11.14 -10.22 10.96
CA GLU A 142 11.52 -10.30 12.39
C GLU A 142 10.46 -9.68 13.32
N HIS A 143 9.76 -8.63 12.87
CA HIS A 143 8.69 -8.02 13.63
C HIS A 143 7.32 -8.69 13.42
N GLY A 144 7.25 -9.78 12.69
CA GLY A 144 6.05 -10.62 12.60
C GLY A 144 4.98 -10.10 11.64
N PHE A 145 5.34 -9.25 10.68
CA PHE A 145 4.41 -8.86 9.62
C PHE A 145 4.06 -10.06 8.72
N ASP A 146 2.80 -10.20 8.37
CA ASP A 146 2.37 -11.11 7.29
C ASP A 146 2.23 -10.30 6.00
N VAL A 147 3.33 -10.29 5.24
CA VAL A 147 3.43 -9.63 3.93
C VAL A 147 3.26 -10.69 2.85
N ARG A 148 2.40 -10.41 1.85
CA ARG A 148 2.13 -11.28 0.70
C ARG A 148 2.51 -10.61 -0.59
N ILE A 149 3.19 -11.34 -1.49
CA ILE A 149 3.50 -10.87 -2.83
C ILE A 149 2.24 -11.01 -3.69
N VAL A 150 1.78 -9.92 -4.30
CA VAL A 150 0.52 -9.87 -5.08
C VAL A 150 0.71 -9.52 -6.54
N SER A 151 1.87 -9.02 -6.91
CA SER A 151 2.24 -8.78 -8.31
C SER A 151 3.69 -9.15 -8.52
N VAL A 152 4.02 -9.66 -9.68
CA VAL A 152 5.38 -10.02 -10.10
C VAL A 152 5.60 -9.61 -11.54
N SER A 153 6.70 -8.90 -11.81
CA SER A 153 7.11 -8.47 -13.14
C SER A 153 8.60 -8.66 -13.43
N ALA A 154 9.41 -9.06 -12.42
CA ALA A 154 10.85 -9.23 -12.57
C ALA A 154 11.24 -10.57 -13.18
N ASP A 155 12.27 -10.58 -14.01
CA ASP A 155 12.91 -11.81 -14.47
C ASP A 155 13.41 -12.64 -13.27
N GLY A 156 13.20 -13.96 -13.34
CA GLY A 156 13.59 -14.90 -12.27
C GLY A 156 12.56 -15.09 -11.16
N MET A 157 11.49 -14.33 -11.16
CA MET A 157 10.33 -14.57 -10.32
C MET A 157 9.23 -15.23 -11.15
N GLY A 158 8.74 -16.39 -10.73
CA GLY A 158 7.66 -17.13 -11.38
C GLY A 158 6.33 -17.02 -10.62
N GLU A 159 5.33 -17.74 -11.11
CA GLU A 159 3.98 -17.75 -10.51
C GLU A 159 3.95 -18.26 -9.06
N GLU A 160 4.96 -19.02 -8.64
CA GLU A 160 5.10 -19.56 -7.30
C GLU A 160 5.33 -18.48 -6.22
N TRP A 161 5.62 -17.26 -6.62
CA TRP A 161 5.74 -16.12 -5.71
C TRP A 161 4.40 -15.47 -5.40
N LEU A 162 3.41 -15.63 -6.25
CA LEU A 162 2.09 -15.01 -6.09
C LEU A 162 1.33 -15.62 -4.90
N GLY A 163 0.86 -14.77 -3.99
CA GLY A 163 0.21 -15.14 -2.72
C GLY A 163 1.19 -15.63 -1.64
N LYS A 164 2.48 -15.75 -1.96
CA LYS A 164 3.48 -16.27 -1.03
C LYS A 164 3.72 -15.31 0.12
N LYS A 165 3.70 -15.85 1.33
CA LYS A 165 4.09 -15.11 2.53
C LYS A 165 5.60 -14.88 2.57
N LEU A 166 5.98 -13.66 2.93
CA LEU A 166 7.36 -13.35 3.25
C LEU A 166 7.69 -13.89 4.65
N ASN A 167 8.62 -14.82 4.71
CA ASN A 167 9.19 -15.40 5.94
C ASN A 167 10.70 -15.60 5.74
N HIS A 168 11.41 -16.15 6.71
CA HIS A 168 12.86 -16.34 6.62
C HIS A 168 13.28 -17.14 5.37
N ASP A 169 12.59 -18.22 5.05
CA ASP A 169 12.93 -19.10 3.92
C ASP A 169 12.65 -18.40 2.58
N SER A 170 11.46 -17.78 2.45
CA SER A 170 11.10 -17.05 1.23
C SER A 170 11.94 -15.78 1.03
N LEU A 171 12.31 -15.08 2.11
CA LEU A 171 13.22 -13.94 2.03
C LEU A 171 14.62 -14.38 1.58
N GLN A 172 15.14 -15.50 2.09
CA GLN A 172 16.41 -16.05 1.63
C GLN A 172 16.36 -16.41 0.13
N ALA A 173 15.26 -17.02 -0.32
CA ALA A 173 15.07 -17.36 -1.73
C ALA A 173 14.97 -16.09 -2.58
N LEU A 174 14.21 -15.07 -2.13
CA LEU A 174 14.07 -13.78 -2.81
C LEU A 174 15.42 -13.06 -2.93
N THR A 175 16.22 -13.04 -1.85
CA THR A 175 17.57 -12.46 -1.86
C THR A 175 18.48 -13.13 -2.89
N LYS A 176 18.45 -14.47 -2.99
CA LYS A 176 19.22 -15.19 -4.00
C LYS A 176 18.77 -14.85 -5.41
N THR A 177 17.44 -14.71 -5.61
CA THR A 177 16.86 -14.38 -6.91
C THR A 177 17.19 -12.94 -7.29
N SER A 178 17.01 -11.98 -6.38
CA SER A 178 17.31 -10.56 -6.64
C SER A 178 18.77 -10.34 -6.99
N ASN A 179 19.71 -10.98 -6.28
CA ASN A 179 21.14 -10.92 -6.58
C ASN A 179 21.48 -11.52 -7.95
N LYS A 180 20.83 -12.63 -8.32
CA LYS A 180 21.06 -13.28 -9.62
C LYS A 180 20.54 -12.48 -10.79
N PHE A 181 19.36 -11.90 -10.66
CA PHE A 181 18.66 -11.18 -11.73
C PHE A 181 18.81 -9.65 -11.63
N ARG A 182 19.46 -9.16 -10.57
CA ARG A 182 19.83 -7.75 -10.35
C ARG A 182 18.63 -6.82 -10.27
N PHE A 183 17.65 -7.17 -9.43
CA PHE A 183 16.52 -6.30 -9.11
C PHE A 183 16.52 -5.91 -7.62
N ASN A 184 15.73 -4.89 -7.25
CA ASN A 184 15.65 -4.41 -5.88
C ASN A 184 14.95 -5.42 -4.98
N LEU A 185 15.60 -5.79 -3.87
CA LEU A 185 15.08 -6.80 -2.95
C LEU A 185 13.74 -6.41 -2.31
N ASP A 186 13.46 -5.13 -2.19
CA ASP A 186 12.23 -4.57 -1.63
C ASP A 186 11.17 -4.17 -2.67
N GLY A 187 11.40 -4.47 -3.96
CA GLY A 187 10.45 -4.25 -5.02
C GLY A 187 10.28 -2.79 -5.46
N GLU A 188 11.15 -1.87 -4.99
CA GLU A 188 11.05 -0.42 -5.26
C GLU A 188 11.06 -0.06 -6.75
N GLY A 189 11.64 -0.87 -7.60
CA GLY A 189 11.62 -0.68 -9.05
C GLY A 189 10.39 -1.27 -9.76
N GLY A 190 9.36 -1.66 -9.01
CA GLY A 190 8.15 -2.30 -9.57
C GLY A 190 8.36 -3.78 -9.94
N GLU A 191 9.40 -4.41 -9.42
CA GLU A 191 9.71 -5.81 -9.68
C GLU A 191 8.65 -6.75 -9.14
N PHE A 192 8.08 -6.39 -8.03
CA PHE A 192 6.93 -7.05 -7.41
C PHE A 192 6.21 -6.07 -6.48
N GLU A 193 4.96 -6.37 -6.16
CA GLU A 193 4.17 -5.61 -5.20
C GLU A 193 3.66 -6.51 -4.08
N THR A 194 3.39 -5.89 -2.93
CA THR A 194 2.99 -6.60 -1.72
C THR A 194 1.75 -6.02 -1.08
N ILE A 195 1.09 -6.84 -0.26
CA ILE A 195 0.07 -6.40 0.70
C ILE A 195 0.42 -6.90 2.10
N VAL A 196 0.06 -6.13 3.11
CA VAL A 196 0.14 -6.53 4.51
C VAL A 196 -1.22 -7.02 4.97
N VAL A 197 -1.29 -8.24 5.48
CA VAL A 197 -2.54 -8.84 5.97
C VAL A 197 -2.56 -9.03 7.48
N ASP A 198 -1.39 -8.89 8.12
CA ASP A 198 -1.24 -8.91 9.57
C ASP A 198 0.02 -8.15 9.97
N ALA A 199 -0.05 -7.46 11.11
CA ALA A 199 1.07 -6.69 11.65
C ALA A 199 0.91 -6.51 13.16
N PRO A 200 2.00 -6.23 13.93
CA PRO A 200 1.93 -6.10 15.39
C PRO A 200 0.96 -5.03 15.93
N HIS A 201 0.58 -4.07 15.11
CA HIS A 201 -0.36 -3.00 15.45
C HIS A 201 -1.79 -3.26 14.96
N MET A 202 -2.04 -4.34 14.27
CA MET A 202 -3.38 -4.77 13.86
C MET A 202 -4.04 -5.58 14.98
N VAL A 203 -5.31 -5.31 15.27
CA VAL A 203 -6.09 -6.05 16.26
C VAL A 203 -6.52 -7.40 15.69
N ASN A 204 -6.91 -7.42 14.43
CA ASN A 204 -7.38 -8.60 13.72
C ASN A 204 -6.58 -8.79 12.44
N ARG A 205 -6.18 -10.04 12.19
CA ARG A 205 -5.60 -10.42 10.90
C ARG A 205 -6.67 -10.38 9.82
N ILE A 206 -6.32 -9.88 8.63
CA ILE A 206 -7.19 -9.95 7.45
C ILE A 206 -7.15 -11.38 6.89
N GLU A 207 -8.32 -12.03 6.85
CA GLU A 207 -8.49 -13.31 6.17
C GLU A 207 -8.56 -13.07 4.66
N ILE A 208 -7.65 -13.68 3.90
CA ILE A 208 -7.59 -13.53 2.44
C ILE A 208 -7.54 -14.88 1.75
N THR A 209 -8.16 -14.93 0.58
CA THR A 209 -7.99 -15.99 -0.41
C THR A 209 -7.80 -15.38 -1.79
N GLY A 210 -7.06 -16.04 -2.66
CA GLY A 210 -6.82 -15.54 -4.00
C GLY A 210 -6.48 -16.65 -4.98
N LYS A 211 -6.32 -16.27 -6.23
CA LYS A 211 -5.84 -17.13 -7.30
C LYS A 211 -4.76 -16.43 -8.10
N THR A 212 -3.84 -17.19 -8.61
CA THR A 212 -2.82 -16.72 -9.56
C THR A 212 -3.48 -16.45 -10.93
N ASP A 213 -3.16 -15.30 -11.50
CA ASP A 213 -3.35 -14.96 -12.90
C ASP A 213 -1.98 -14.64 -13.49
N TRP A 214 -1.46 -15.56 -14.32
CA TRP A 214 -0.11 -15.49 -14.86
C TRP A 214 -0.13 -15.35 -16.37
N GLN A 215 0.58 -14.37 -16.91
CA GLN A 215 0.63 -14.06 -18.33
C GLN A 215 2.09 -13.87 -18.79
N GLY A 216 2.64 -14.89 -19.44
CA GLY A 216 3.99 -14.84 -19.98
C GLY A 216 5.07 -14.73 -18.87
N LYS A 217 5.53 -13.52 -18.59
CA LYS A 217 6.61 -13.24 -17.62
C LYS A 217 6.15 -12.47 -16.39
N ARG A 218 4.88 -12.16 -16.28
CA ARG A 218 4.30 -11.38 -15.17
C ARG A 218 3.00 -11.97 -14.70
N GLY A 219 2.61 -11.65 -13.51
CA GLY A 219 1.34 -12.11 -12.98
C GLY A 219 0.89 -11.34 -11.76
N THR A 220 -0.37 -11.56 -11.42
CA THR A 220 -1.04 -10.95 -10.28
C THR A 220 -1.75 -12.01 -9.46
N TRP A 221 -1.71 -11.87 -8.16
CA TRP A 221 -2.52 -12.65 -7.24
C TRP A 221 -3.86 -11.94 -7.02
N VAL A 222 -4.86 -12.40 -7.76
CA VAL A 222 -6.22 -11.81 -7.75
C VAL A 222 -6.95 -12.28 -6.49
N LEU A 223 -7.33 -11.34 -5.64
CA LEU A 223 -8.12 -11.61 -4.44
C LEU A 223 -9.49 -12.18 -4.81
N LYS A 224 -9.87 -13.28 -4.14
CA LYS A 224 -11.20 -13.90 -4.22
C LYS A 224 -12.06 -13.57 -3.02
N SER A 225 -11.43 -13.36 -1.88
CA SER A 225 -12.08 -12.93 -0.66
C SER A 225 -11.06 -12.21 0.22
N ALA A 226 -11.48 -11.10 0.82
CA ALA A 226 -10.76 -10.44 1.91
C ALA A 226 -11.78 -9.88 2.91
N LYS A 227 -11.58 -10.16 4.21
CA LYS A 227 -12.45 -9.70 5.29
C LYS A 227 -11.72 -9.72 6.62
N LEU A 228 -12.25 -9.02 7.61
CA LEU A 228 -11.90 -9.23 9.02
C LEU A 228 -12.74 -10.39 9.60
N PRO A 229 -12.25 -11.08 10.63
CA PRO A 229 -12.96 -12.20 11.29
C PRO A 229 -14.25 -11.75 11.97
#